data_0868976265dde42059e7052a78b2cf11
#
_entry.id   0868976265dde42059e7052a78b2cf11
#
_cell.length_a   1.000
_cell.length_b   1.000
_cell.length_c   1.000
_cell.angle_alpha   90.00
_cell.angle_beta   90.00
_cell.angle_gamma   90.00
#
_symmetry.space_group_name_H-M   'P 1'
#
loop_
_entity.id
_entity.type
_entity.pdbx_description
1 polymer ?
#
loop_
_entity_poly.entity_id
_entity_poly.type
_entity_poly.pdbx_seq_one_letter_code
_entity_poly.pdbx_strand_id
1 'polypeptide(L)'
;MKRKIILDCDPGHDDAFAILLAGNNPEIDLLGITVASGNQTLEKTGKNALNLVQYLGLDIPVCLGAKNPIIKEVEICDAIHGETGLDGFDFPPLKIDYDKRSAMDFIIESILSSKEKITVVTTGPMTNLALAIRMNPDILNNIEELVLMGSSCQNGNVTPAAEFNIFCDPEAAHICFNSSVKVTMVGLDVTRKVKVY
;
A
#
# COMPACT_ATOMS: atom_id res chain seq x y z
N MET A 1 -19.61 -4.21 13.54
CA MET A 1 -19.12 -4.83 12.27
C MET A 1 -17.65 -4.48 12.12
N LYS A 2 -16.83 -5.40 11.61
CA LYS A 2 -15.43 -5.10 11.31
C LYS A 2 -15.35 -4.17 10.10
N ARG A 3 -14.38 -3.25 10.11
CA ARG A 3 -14.12 -2.39 8.96
C ARG A 3 -13.36 -3.19 7.90
N LYS A 4 -13.93 -3.31 6.71
CA LYS A 4 -13.26 -3.96 5.57
C LYS A 4 -12.21 -3.04 4.98
N ILE A 5 -10.99 -3.54 4.88
CA ILE A 5 -9.89 -2.79 4.28
C ILE A 5 -9.13 -3.61 3.23
N ILE A 6 -8.63 -2.91 2.23
CA ILE A 6 -7.56 -3.35 1.35
C ILE A 6 -6.33 -2.53 1.73
N LEU A 7 -5.20 -3.20 1.95
CA LEU A 7 -3.93 -2.54 2.23
C LEU A 7 -3.05 -2.57 0.99
N ASP A 8 -2.78 -1.40 0.40
CA ASP A 8 -1.87 -1.20 -0.73
C ASP A 8 -0.55 -0.63 -0.19
N CYS A 9 0.53 -1.39 -0.29
CA CYS A 9 1.79 -1.08 0.39
C CYS A 9 3.01 -1.51 -0.42
N ASP A 10 4.18 -1.01 -0.05
CA ASP A 10 5.48 -1.37 -0.63
C ASP A 10 6.42 -1.91 0.46
N PRO A 11 6.14 -3.10 1.05
CA PRO A 11 6.61 -3.54 2.35
C PRO A 11 8.08 -3.29 2.65
N GLY A 12 8.28 -2.28 3.48
CA GLY A 12 9.46 -1.97 4.27
C GLY A 12 9.20 -2.23 5.75
N HIS A 13 10.07 -1.71 6.62
CA HIS A 13 9.99 -1.94 8.07
C HIS A 13 8.70 -1.38 8.70
N ASP A 14 8.25 -0.22 8.29
CA ASP A 14 7.04 0.43 8.76
C ASP A 14 5.77 -0.25 8.23
N ASP A 15 5.78 -0.69 6.97
CA ASP A 15 4.69 -1.49 6.40
C ASP A 15 4.53 -2.83 7.11
N ALA A 16 5.62 -3.42 7.62
CA ALA A 16 5.54 -4.64 8.43
C ALA A 16 4.68 -4.42 9.68
N PHE A 17 4.78 -3.26 10.34
CA PHE A 17 3.90 -2.90 11.44
C PHE A 17 2.47 -2.65 10.97
N ALA A 18 2.27 -2.04 9.82
CA ALA A 18 0.94 -1.83 9.26
C ALA A 18 0.22 -3.17 8.97
N ILE A 19 0.93 -4.13 8.36
CA ILE A 19 0.42 -5.48 8.09
C ILE A 19 0.13 -6.22 9.39
N LEU A 20 1.02 -6.16 10.38
CA LEU A 20 0.83 -6.75 11.69
C LEU A 20 -0.42 -6.21 12.39
N LEU A 21 -0.58 -4.89 12.39
CA LEU A 21 -1.74 -4.23 13.01
C LEU A 21 -3.03 -4.56 12.27
N ALA A 22 -3.05 -4.45 10.95
CA ALA A 22 -4.23 -4.70 10.15
C ALA A 22 -4.69 -6.17 10.23
N GLY A 23 -3.73 -7.10 10.18
CA GLY A 23 -4.01 -8.53 10.19
C GLY A 23 -4.49 -9.07 11.55
N ASN A 24 -4.10 -8.42 12.66
CA ASN A 24 -4.42 -8.91 14.01
C ASN A 24 -5.45 -8.05 14.75
N ASN A 25 -5.89 -6.93 14.21
CA ASN A 25 -6.87 -6.08 14.85
C ASN A 25 -8.28 -6.69 14.76
N PRO A 26 -8.97 -6.96 15.89
CA PRO A 26 -10.30 -7.58 15.88
C PRO A 26 -11.38 -6.70 15.23
N GLU A 27 -11.16 -5.40 15.07
CA GLU A 27 -12.11 -4.47 14.45
C GLU A 27 -11.89 -4.33 12.92
N ILE A 28 -10.82 -4.94 12.38
CA ILE A 28 -10.47 -4.90 10.96
C ILE A 28 -10.76 -6.25 10.31
N ASP A 29 -11.30 -6.19 9.10
CA ASP A 29 -11.42 -7.28 8.14
C ASP A 29 -10.48 -6.97 6.98
N LEU A 30 -9.23 -7.47 7.08
CA LEU A 30 -8.22 -7.28 6.05
C LEU A 30 -8.50 -8.23 4.89
N LEU A 31 -9.01 -7.69 3.78
CA LEU A 31 -9.42 -8.47 2.60
C LEU A 31 -8.24 -9.00 1.80
N GLY A 32 -7.12 -8.30 1.82
CA GLY A 32 -5.90 -8.67 1.14
C GLY A 32 -4.89 -7.53 1.07
N ILE A 33 -3.72 -7.86 0.58
CA ILE A 33 -2.61 -6.93 0.38
C ILE A 33 -2.34 -6.78 -1.11
N THR A 34 -2.27 -5.55 -1.58
CA THR A 34 -1.76 -5.20 -2.91
C THR A 34 -0.39 -4.55 -2.79
N VAL A 35 0.51 -4.92 -3.67
CA VAL A 35 1.93 -4.55 -3.53
C VAL A 35 2.34 -3.57 -4.61
N ALA A 36 2.97 -2.47 -4.21
CA ALA A 36 3.61 -1.50 -5.08
C ALA A 36 5.15 -1.59 -5.00
N SER A 37 5.82 -1.03 -5.99
CA SER A 37 7.23 -0.67 -5.88
C SER A 37 7.34 0.70 -5.21
N GLY A 38 8.43 0.94 -4.49
CA GLY A 38 8.69 2.19 -3.78
C GLY A 38 9.88 2.01 -2.85
N ASN A 39 9.68 1.51 -1.64
CA ASN A 39 10.76 1.21 -0.71
C ASN A 39 11.84 0.30 -1.33
N GLN A 40 11.40 -0.62 -2.20
CA GLN A 40 12.25 -1.47 -3.03
C GLN A 40 11.55 -1.83 -4.34
N THR A 41 12.21 -2.62 -5.20
CA THR A 41 11.60 -3.14 -6.44
C THR A 41 10.37 -4.00 -6.11
N LEU A 42 9.43 -4.11 -7.04
CA LEU A 42 8.20 -4.90 -6.86
C LEU A 42 8.48 -6.36 -6.48
N GLU A 43 9.56 -6.94 -7.01
CA GLU A 43 9.95 -8.31 -6.69
C GLU A 43 10.32 -8.47 -5.21
N LYS A 44 11.01 -7.47 -4.64
CA LYS A 44 11.44 -7.48 -3.23
C LYS A 44 10.28 -7.14 -2.30
N THR A 45 9.53 -6.08 -2.60
CA THR A 45 8.35 -5.69 -1.79
C THR A 45 7.29 -6.81 -1.79
N GLY A 46 7.08 -7.45 -2.95
CA GLY A 46 6.19 -8.60 -3.05
C GLY A 46 6.64 -9.78 -2.18
N LYS A 47 7.94 -10.13 -2.24
CA LYS A 47 8.49 -11.18 -1.40
C LYS A 47 8.36 -10.85 0.09
N ASN A 48 8.55 -9.59 0.46
CA ASN A 48 8.37 -9.13 1.83
C ASN A 48 6.93 -9.27 2.30
N ALA A 49 5.95 -8.91 1.44
CA ALA A 49 4.54 -9.11 1.74
C ALA A 49 4.20 -10.59 2.00
N LEU A 50 4.65 -11.52 1.13
CA LEU A 50 4.45 -12.96 1.33
C LEU A 50 5.10 -13.44 2.62
N ASN A 51 6.33 -13.02 2.89
CA ASN A 51 7.06 -13.38 4.12
C ASN A 51 6.27 -12.95 5.36
N LEU A 52 5.77 -11.73 5.39
CA LEU A 52 4.99 -11.19 6.51
C LEU A 52 3.66 -11.93 6.67
N VAL A 53 2.90 -12.12 5.58
CA VAL A 53 1.61 -12.83 5.59
C VAL A 53 1.82 -14.27 6.11
N GLN A 54 2.82 -14.98 5.59
CA GLN A 54 3.12 -16.33 6.05
C GLN A 54 3.57 -16.36 7.52
N TYR A 55 4.48 -15.47 7.91
CA TYR A 55 5.02 -15.43 9.28
C TYR A 55 3.95 -15.13 10.33
N LEU A 56 3.02 -14.24 9.98
CA LEU A 56 1.89 -13.86 10.85
C LEU A 56 0.73 -14.87 10.79
N GLY A 57 0.78 -15.86 9.90
CA GLY A 57 -0.29 -16.86 9.74
C GLY A 57 -1.59 -16.28 9.22
N LEU A 58 -1.53 -15.22 8.42
CA LEU A 58 -2.70 -14.58 7.84
C LEU A 58 -3.17 -15.38 6.61
N ASP A 59 -4.47 -15.65 6.55
CA ASP A 59 -5.10 -16.32 5.39
C ASP A 59 -5.74 -15.27 4.46
N ILE A 60 -4.91 -14.50 3.79
CA ILE A 60 -5.31 -13.41 2.90
C ILE A 60 -4.48 -13.44 1.61
N PRO A 61 -5.03 -13.01 0.46
CA PRO A 61 -4.29 -12.91 -0.78
C PRO A 61 -3.27 -11.77 -0.76
N VAL A 62 -2.14 -12.01 -1.43
CA VAL A 62 -1.12 -11.01 -1.77
C VAL A 62 -1.07 -10.88 -3.28
N CYS A 63 -1.41 -9.71 -3.81
CA CYS A 63 -1.49 -9.44 -5.24
C CYS A 63 -0.37 -8.49 -5.68
N LEU A 64 0.41 -8.88 -6.69
CA LEU A 64 1.42 -8.01 -7.26
C LEU A 64 0.79 -6.90 -8.10
N GLY A 65 1.29 -5.70 -7.95
CA GLY A 65 0.83 -4.51 -8.64
C GLY A 65 1.68 -4.07 -9.81
N ALA A 66 1.59 -2.80 -10.13
CA ALA A 66 2.39 -2.18 -11.18
C ALA A 66 3.87 -2.15 -10.80
N LYS A 67 4.72 -2.53 -11.76
CA LYS A 67 6.18 -2.51 -11.58
C LYS A 67 6.73 -1.09 -11.60
N ASN A 68 6.12 -0.22 -12.39
CA ASN A 68 6.57 1.15 -12.61
C ASN A 68 5.46 2.14 -12.27
N PRO A 69 5.82 3.38 -11.89
CA PRO A 69 4.90 4.51 -11.83
C PRO A 69 4.21 4.76 -13.18
N ILE A 70 3.16 5.59 -13.19
CA ILE A 70 2.37 5.86 -14.41
C ILE A 70 3.23 6.51 -15.51
N ILE A 71 4.13 7.42 -15.16
CA ILE A 71 4.95 8.16 -16.14
C ILE A 71 6.43 8.07 -15.84
N LYS A 72 6.82 8.19 -14.57
CA LYS A 72 8.24 8.22 -14.18
C LYS A 72 8.89 6.84 -14.27
N GLU A 73 10.21 6.83 -14.32
CA GLU A 73 11.00 5.64 -13.99
C GLU A 73 10.84 5.33 -12.48
N VAL A 74 10.94 4.05 -12.14
CA VAL A 74 10.84 3.63 -10.74
C VAL A 74 12.02 4.15 -9.94
N GLU A 75 11.72 4.75 -8.81
CA GLU A 75 12.72 5.14 -7.81
C GLU A 75 12.53 4.27 -6.57
N ILE A 76 13.63 3.83 -5.96
CA ILE A 76 13.63 2.99 -4.77
C ILE A 76 14.38 3.68 -3.63
N CYS A 77 14.11 3.26 -2.39
CA CYS A 77 14.68 3.85 -1.18
C CYS A 77 15.54 2.84 -0.40
N ASP A 78 16.43 2.14 -1.10
CA ASP A 78 17.32 1.13 -0.56
C ASP A 78 18.25 1.65 0.56
N ALA A 79 18.64 2.93 0.49
CA ALA A 79 19.45 3.58 1.52
C ALA A 79 18.79 3.61 2.91
N ILE A 80 17.44 3.50 3.00
CA ILE A 80 16.71 3.52 4.26
C ILE A 80 16.27 2.11 4.67
N HIS A 81 15.74 1.32 3.73
CA HIS A 81 15.14 0.02 4.00
C HIS A 81 16.08 -1.17 3.81
N GLY A 82 17.32 -0.91 3.37
CA GLY A 82 18.32 -1.93 3.12
C GLY A 82 18.14 -2.67 1.80
N GLU A 83 19.01 -3.66 1.57
CA GLU A 83 19.08 -4.37 0.29
C GLU A 83 17.80 -5.16 0.00
N THR A 84 17.20 -5.76 1.02
CA THR A 84 15.95 -6.55 0.87
C THR A 84 14.69 -5.72 1.04
N GLY A 85 14.80 -4.52 1.62
CA GLY A 85 13.69 -3.69 2.06
C GLY A 85 13.19 -4.05 3.47
N LEU A 86 13.64 -5.18 4.03
CA LEU A 86 13.28 -5.71 5.35
C LEU A 86 14.49 -6.39 6.00
N ASP A 87 15.64 -5.72 5.95
CA ASP A 87 16.86 -6.25 6.53
C ASP A 87 16.76 -6.40 8.05
N GLY A 88 17.43 -7.39 8.60
CA GLY A 88 17.52 -7.62 10.05
C GLY A 88 16.73 -8.81 10.56
N PHE A 89 15.94 -9.48 9.72
CA PHE A 89 15.23 -10.71 10.07
C PHE A 89 15.27 -11.75 8.94
N ASP A 90 15.65 -12.99 9.30
CA ASP A 90 15.66 -14.12 8.38
C ASP A 90 14.31 -14.85 8.42
N PHE A 91 13.51 -14.66 7.40
CA PHE A 91 12.22 -15.34 7.27
C PHE A 91 12.40 -16.81 6.89
N PRO A 92 11.53 -17.71 7.39
CA PRO A 92 11.52 -19.10 6.95
C PRO A 92 11.19 -19.19 5.45
N PRO A 93 11.58 -20.30 4.78
CA PRO A 93 11.25 -20.49 3.36
C PRO A 93 9.76 -20.31 3.08
N LEU A 94 9.45 -19.61 1.99
CA LEU A 94 8.06 -19.37 1.56
C LEU A 94 7.39 -20.72 1.17
N LYS A 95 6.15 -20.88 1.62
CA LYS A 95 5.24 -22.00 1.30
C LYS A 95 3.96 -21.54 0.64
N ILE A 96 3.75 -20.22 0.59
CA ILE A 96 2.61 -19.56 -0.07
C ILE A 96 3.12 -18.84 -1.31
N ASP A 97 2.21 -18.53 -2.22
CA ASP A 97 2.48 -17.83 -3.46
C ASP A 97 1.53 -16.65 -3.64
N TYR A 98 1.81 -15.80 -4.61
CA TYR A 98 0.95 -14.67 -4.96
C TYR A 98 -0.41 -15.15 -5.47
N ASP A 99 -1.43 -14.33 -5.22
CA ASP A 99 -2.71 -14.47 -5.92
C ASP A 99 -2.49 -14.30 -7.43
N LYS A 100 -3.30 -14.97 -8.23
CA LYS A 100 -3.19 -14.91 -9.70
C LYS A 100 -3.69 -13.59 -10.28
N ARG A 101 -4.49 -12.86 -9.53
CA ARG A 101 -4.99 -11.53 -9.93
C ARG A 101 -3.87 -10.50 -9.80
N SER A 102 -3.89 -9.53 -10.68
CA SER A 102 -3.13 -8.31 -10.45
C SER A 102 -3.71 -7.52 -9.26
N ALA A 103 -2.92 -6.62 -8.67
CA ALA A 103 -3.40 -5.71 -7.63
C ALA A 103 -4.64 -4.93 -8.09
N MET A 104 -4.65 -4.45 -9.34
CA MET A 104 -5.76 -3.69 -9.91
C MET A 104 -7.02 -4.54 -10.01
N ASP A 105 -6.91 -5.77 -10.53
CA ASP A 105 -8.06 -6.68 -10.64
C ASP A 105 -8.59 -7.04 -9.25
N PHE A 106 -7.71 -7.31 -8.30
CA PHE A 106 -8.10 -7.59 -6.91
C PHE A 106 -8.85 -6.42 -6.27
N ILE A 107 -8.35 -5.19 -6.43
CA ILE A 107 -9.00 -3.96 -5.92
C ILE A 107 -10.39 -3.83 -6.54
N ILE A 108 -10.49 -3.91 -7.88
CA ILE A 108 -11.75 -3.74 -8.61
C ILE A 108 -12.77 -4.80 -8.20
N GLU A 109 -12.38 -6.08 -8.25
CA GLU A 109 -13.28 -7.19 -7.92
C GLU A 109 -13.75 -7.15 -6.48
N SER A 110 -12.83 -6.89 -5.54
CA SER A 110 -13.16 -6.82 -4.11
C SER A 110 -14.16 -5.70 -3.81
N ILE A 111 -13.94 -4.52 -4.40
CA ILE A 111 -14.80 -3.36 -4.17
C ILE A 111 -16.17 -3.55 -4.82
N LEU A 112 -16.24 -4.04 -6.06
CA LEU A 112 -17.50 -4.20 -6.78
C LEU A 112 -18.35 -5.37 -6.26
N SER A 113 -17.72 -6.42 -5.74
CA SER A 113 -18.43 -7.59 -5.18
C SER A 113 -18.90 -7.37 -3.74
N SER A 114 -18.36 -6.40 -3.05
CA SER A 114 -18.70 -6.13 -1.65
C SER A 114 -20.07 -5.48 -1.50
N LYS A 115 -20.87 -5.99 -0.54
CA LYS A 115 -22.14 -5.36 -0.16
C LYS A 115 -21.94 -4.11 0.72
N GLU A 116 -20.78 -3.99 1.35
CA GLU A 116 -20.40 -2.89 2.22
C GLU A 116 -19.28 -2.10 1.55
N LYS A 117 -19.24 -0.81 1.80
CA LYS A 117 -18.14 0.01 1.32
C LYS A 117 -16.82 -0.42 1.94
N ILE A 118 -15.75 -0.33 1.17
CA ILE A 118 -14.40 -0.74 1.56
C ILE A 118 -13.54 0.52 1.79
N THR A 119 -12.78 0.52 2.87
CA THR A 119 -11.70 1.51 3.06
C THR A 119 -10.45 1.00 2.34
N VAL A 120 -9.88 1.82 1.48
CA VAL A 120 -8.57 1.54 0.88
C VAL A 120 -7.51 2.27 1.69
N VAL A 121 -6.50 1.54 2.15
CA VAL A 121 -5.37 2.09 2.89
C VAL A 121 -4.14 1.99 2.02
N THR A 122 -3.48 3.10 1.71
CA THR A 122 -2.22 3.11 0.95
C THR A 122 -1.08 3.60 1.83
N THR A 123 -0.06 2.79 2.01
CA THR A 123 1.15 3.16 2.77
C THR A 123 2.36 3.36 1.86
N GLY A 124 2.23 3.00 0.58
CA GLY A 124 3.19 3.23 -0.49
C GLY A 124 2.65 4.15 -1.60
N PRO A 125 3.35 4.22 -2.75
CA PRO A 125 2.89 4.94 -3.92
C PRO A 125 1.53 4.43 -4.41
N MET A 126 0.60 5.33 -4.74
CA MET A 126 -0.81 5.01 -5.04
C MET A 126 -1.05 4.48 -6.46
N THR A 127 -0.02 3.98 -7.14
CA THR A 127 -0.08 3.55 -8.55
C THR A 127 -1.17 2.52 -8.79
N ASN A 128 -1.28 1.50 -7.93
CA ASN A 128 -2.26 0.43 -8.10
C ASN A 128 -3.70 0.94 -8.01
N LEU A 129 -4.00 1.75 -6.98
CA LEU A 129 -5.33 2.34 -6.80
C LEU A 129 -5.68 3.29 -7.96
N ALA A 130 -4.74 4.13 -8.39
CA ALA A 130 -4.95 5.06 -9.49
C ALA A 130 -5.27 4.33 -10.81
N LEU A 131 -4.53 3.25 -11.10
CA LEU A 131 -4.79 2.40 -12.25
C LEU A 131 -6.14 1.69 -12.13
N ALA A 132 -6.49 1.14 -10.96
CA ALA A 132 -7.79 0.53 -10.72
C ALA A 132 -8.95 1.52 -10.96
N ILE A 133 -8.82 2.76 -10.49
CA ILE A 133 -9.80 3.84 -10.74
C ILE A 133 -9.91 4.13 -12.24
N ARG A 134 -8.80 4.16 -12.98
CA ARG A 134 -8.81 4.41 -14.42
C ARG A 134 -9.39 3.24 -15.23
N MET A 135 -9.13 2.01 -14.79
CA MET A 135 -9.66 0.79 -15.42
C MET A 135 -11.18 0.66 -15.18
N ASN A 136 -11.64 0.98 -13.99
CA ASN A 136 -13.06 0.90 -13.63
C ASN A 136 -13.47 1.99 -12.63
N PRO A 137 -13.92 3.16 -13.10
CA PRO A 137 -14.31 4.27 -12.23
C PRO A 137 -15.50 3.98 -11.30
N ASP A 138 -16.29 2.95 -11.59
CA ASP A 138 -17.46 2.60 -10.77
C ASP A 138 -17.07 2.16 -9.36
N ILE A 139 -15.83 1.74 -9.14
CA ILE A 139 -15.33 1.41 -7.80
C ILE A 139 -15.45 2.58 -6.82
N LEU A 140 -15.38 3.82 -7.31
CA LEU A 140 -15.48 5.01 -6.48
C LEU A 140 -16.80 5.08 -5.68
N ASN A 141 -17.86 4.48 -6.19
CA ASN A 141 -19.15 4.45 -5.51
C ASN A 141 -19.16 3.56 -4.25
N ASN A 142 -18.25 2.56 -4.22
CA ASN A 142 -18.18 1.56 -3.16
C ASN A 142 -16.93 1.69 -2.27
N ILE A 143 -16.12 2.73 -2.48
CA ILE A 143 -15.05 3.11 -1.54
C ILE A 143 -15.67 3.99 -0.46
N GLU A 144 -15.46 3.63 0.81
CA GLU A 144 -15.86 4.42 1.97
C GLU A 144 -14.92 5.60 2.17
N GLU A 145 -13.63 5.32 2.12
CA GLU A 145 -12.57 6.27 2.40
C GLU A 145 -11.24 5.77 1.83
N LEU A 146 -10.43 6.67 1.34
CA LEU A 146 -9.02 6.47 1.08
C LEU A 146 -8.23 7.03 2.28
N VAL A 147 -7.52 6.16 2.98
CA VAL A 147 -6.57 6.56 4.02
C VAL A 147 -5.17 6.37 3.46
N LEU A 148 -4.38 7.41 3.40
CA LEU A 148 -3.04 7.31 2.83
C LEU A 148 -1.94 7.82 3.76
N MET A 149 -0.81 7.12 3.78
CA MET A 149 0.45 7.69 4.26
C MET A 149 1.17 8.33 3.08
N GLY A 150 1.42 9.61 3.20
CA GLY A 150 2.11 10.37 2.16
C GLY A 150 1.94 11.87 2.32
N SER A 151 2.69 12.62 1.50
CA SER A 151 2.63 14.07 1.49
C SER A 151 3.10 14.75 2.80
N SER A 152 2.99 16.06 2.85
CA SER A 152 3.27 16.89 4.03
C SER A 152 2.60 18.25 3.86
N CYS A 153 2.17 18.84 4.97
CA CYS A 153 1.72 20.23 5.01
C CYS A 153 2.87 21.23 5.17
N GLN A 154 4.08 20.76 5.45
CA GLN A 154 5.25 21.63 5.70
C GLN A 154 6.40 21.29 4.74
N ASN A 155 7.22 20.31 5.10
CA ASN A 155 8.44 19.96 4.37
C ASN A 155 8.40 18.51 3.90
N GLY A 156 8.88 18.26 2.68
CA GLY A 156 9.10 16.92 2.16
C GLY A 156 10.26 16.19 2.84
N ASN A 157 10.54 14.97 2.35
CA ASN A 157 11.68 14.15 2.77
C ASN A 157 12.60 13.76 1.60
N VAL A 158 12.12 13.87 0.36
CA VAL A 158 12.92 13.63 -0.85
C VAL A 158 13.37 14.96 -1.46
N THR A 159 12.47 15.91 -1.57
CA THR A 159 12.76 17.30 -1.92
C THR A 159 12.28 18.21 -0.80
N PRO A 160 12.58 19.52 -0.82
CA PRO A 160 12.04 20.44 0.17
C PRO A 160 10.51 20.44 0.28
N ALA A 161 9.79 20.03 -0.77
CA ALA A 161 8.33 20.03 -0.81
C ALA A 161 7.72 18.62 -0.92
N ALA A 162 8.42 17.66 -1.53
CA ALA A 162 7.85 16.34 -1.84
C ALA A 162 8.17 15.29 -0.77
N GLU A 163 7.15 14.57 -0.37
CA GLU A 163 7.24 13.31 0.38
C GLU A 163 7.40 12.13 -0.60
N PHE A 164 8.07 11.07 -0.18
CA PHE A 164 8.55 9.98 -1.02
C PHE A 164 7.43 9.26 -1.79
N ASN A 165 6.35 8.85 -1.13
CA ASN A 165 5.26 8.11 -1.79
C ASN A 165 4.60 8.94 -2.90
N ILE A 166 4.41 10.25 -2.65
CA ILE A 166 3.88 11.18 -3.65
C ILE A 166 4.90 11.46 -4.74
N PHE A 167 6.19 11.55 -4.38
CA PHE A 167 7.27 11.80 -5.32
C PHE A 167 7.47 10.62 -6.29
N CYS A 168 7.30 9.39 -5.84
CA CYS A 168 7.41 8.21 -6.68
C CYS A 168 6.40 8.19 -7.83
N ASP A 169 5.13 8.55 -7.55
CA ASP A 169 4.09 8.60 -8.59
C ASP A 169 3.12 9.78 -8.35
N PRO A 170 3.53 11.01 -8.73
CA PRO A 170 2.68 12.19 -8.56
C PRO A 170 1.42 12.16 -9.42
N GLU A 171 1.43 11.45 -10.55
CA GLU A 171 0.27 11.27 -11.42
C GLU A 171 -0.76 10.36 -10.75
N ALA A 172 -0.34 9.29 -10.11
CA ALA A 172 -1.22 8.44 -9.31
C ALA A 172 -1.82 9.22 -8.14
N ALA A 173 -1.01 9.99 -7.44
CA ALA A 173 -1.47 10.86 -6.37
C ALA A 173 -2.51 11.85 -6.87
N HIS A 174 -2.27 12.51 -8.01
CA HIS A 174 -3.23 13.42 -8.63
C HIS A 174 -4.58 12.74 -8.94
N ILE A 175 -4.56 11.54 -9.48
CA ILE A 175 -5.79 10.77 -9.77
C ILE A 175 -6.55 10.48 -8.48
N CYS A 176 -5.87 10.00 -7.45
CA CYS A 176 -6.49 9.63 -6.17
C CYS A 176 -7.04 10.85 -5.42
N PHE A 177 -6.28 11.94 -5.31
CA PHE A 177 -6.72 13.15 -4.62
C PHE A 177 -7.87 13.87 -5.33
N ASN A 178 -7.98 13.77 -6.66
CA ASN A 178 -9.08 14.35 -7.42
C ASN A 178 -10.26 13.37 -7.64
N SER A 179 -10.24 12.21 -7.01
CA SER A 179 -11.36 11.30 -6.99
C SER A 179 -12.51 11.87 -6.12
N SER A 180 -13.72 11.34 -6.29
CA SER A 180 -14.86 11.73 -5.46
C SER A 180 -14.85 11.09 -4.06
N VAL A 181 -13.83 10.31 -3.73
CA VAL A 181 -13.73 9.59 -2.46
C VAL A 181 -13.23 10.52 -1.36
N LYS A 182 -13.77 10.34 -0.14
CA LYS A 182 -13.21 10.99 1.04
C LYS A 182 -11.76 10.56 1.23
N VAL A 183 -10.85 11.53 1.38
CA VAL A 183 -9.42 11.27 1.59
C VAL A 183 -9.00 11.70 2.99
N THR A 184 -8.38 10.78 3.72
CA THR A 184 -7.67 11.07 4.97
C THR A 184 -6.17 10.88 4.75
N MET A 185 -5.44 11.97 4.79
CA MET A 185 -3.98 12.00 4.60
C MET A 185 -3.27 11.98 5.94
N VAL A 186 -2.35 11.02 6.13
CA VAL A 186 -1.42 10.93 7.24
C VAL A 186 -0.02 11.29 6.73
N GLY A 187 0.27 12.58 6.72
CA GLY A 187 1.53 13.09 6.18
C GLY A 187 2.70 13.06 7.15
N LEU A 188 3.87 13.52 6.69
CA LEU A 188 5.09 13.62 7.50
C LEU A 188 4.91 14.45 8.78
N ASP A 189 3.95 15.36 8.80
CA ASP A 189 3.60 16.17 9.98
C ASP A 189 3.12 15.32 11.17
N VAL A 190 2.60 14.13 10.87
CA VAL A 190 2.20 13.13 11.85
C VAL A 190 3.28 12.08 12.03
N THR A 191 3.75 11.45 10.93
CA THR A 191 4.62 10.28 10.99
C THR A 191 5.99 10.58 11.61
N ARG A 192 6.54 11.77 11.42
CA ARG A 192 7.77 12.22 12.09
C ARG A 192 7.67 12.27 13.62
N LYS A 193 6.46 12.27 14.18
CA LYS A 193 6.23 12.29 15.64
C LYS A 193 6.11 10.89 16.22
N VAL A 194 5.84 9.90 15.40
CA VAL A 194 5.74 8.48 15.80
C VAL A 194 7.13 7.87 15.68
N LYS A 195 7.79 7.67 16.81
CA LYS A 195 9.13 7.08 16.88
C LYS A 195 9.06 5.76 17.62
N VAL A 196 9.62 4.72 17.02
CA VAL A 196 9.85 3.41 17.61
C VAL A 196 11.32 3.34 18.00
N TYR A 197 11.62 3.02 19.25
CA TYR A 197 12.98 2.92 19.80
C TYR A 197 13.31 1.49 20.16
#